data_3913d8c9fcd82c749e644df40c7a866b
#
_entry.id   3913d8c9fcd82c749e644df40c7a866b
#
_cell.length_a   1.000
_cell.length_b   1.000
_cell.length_c   1.000
_cell.angle_alpha   90.00
_cell.angle_beta   90.00
_cell.angle_gamma   90.00
#
_symmetry.space_group_name_H-M   'P 1'
#
loop_
_entity.id
_entity.type
_entity.pdbx_description
1 polymer ?
#
loop_
_entity_poly.entity_id
_entity_poly.type
_entity_poly.pdbx_seq_one_letter_code
_entity_poly.pdbx_strand_id
1 'polypeptide(L)'
;MAQRRQEIEAFVRHLVGEVEAAEAAGMTAPQAIADHFNAKGVTTRKGRRWTGATMAKFLTSPGANRYRSDEKAGPTVKKGGNPDKPSKVLDKAHLRRISAITIGHYDRVAEDYWDGTREHDVSQNYAAFLSAIEGNHPFSILDLGCGPGRDLQHFRSLGHDATGLDGSKEFVAMARAYSGCEVLHQDFLAMVLPESHFDGVFANASLFHVPSQELPRVLLKLSTTLKSRGVLFCSNPRGNNEERLCDDRYSCFLDLDTWRQYVNAAGFFEVQHFFRPPGLPCNQQPWLATVWRIG
;
A
#
# COMPACT_ATOMS: atom_id res chain seq x y z
N MET A 1 4.56 17.47 15.48
CA MET A 1 4.66 16.44 14.42
C MET A 1 4.44 16.98 13.02
N ALA A 2 3.43 17.81 12.79
CA ALA A 2 3.22 18.47 11.48
C ALA A 2 4.44 19.28 11.01
N GLN A 3 5.09 20.03 11.89
CA GLN A 3 6.26 20.84 11.58
C GLN A 3 7.44 19.99 11.08
N ARG A 4 7.74 18.85 11.72
CA ARG A 4 8.83 17.92 11.30
C ARG A 4 8.56 17.28 9.93
N ARG A 5 7.28 17.02 9.61
CA ARG A 5 6.88 16.52 8.30
C ARG A 5 7.05 17.58 7.23
N GLN A 6 6.64 18.82 7.49
CA GLN A 6 6.85 19.95 6.59
C GLN A 6 8.34 20.21 6.32
N GLU A 7 9.18 20.11 7.35
CA GLU A 7 10.65 20.23 7.20
C GLU A 7 11.24 19.12 6.31
N ILE A 8 10.75 17.87 6.45
CA ILE A 8 11.20 16.76 5.60
C ILE A 8 10.74 16.97 4.15
N GLU A 9 9.51 17.36 3.95
CA GLU A 9 8.96 17.62 2.61
C GLU A 9 9.67 18.80 1.93
N ALA A 10 9.94 19.88 2.65
CA ALA A 10 10.70 21.02 2.18
C ALA A 10 12.13 20.62 1.81
N PHE A 11 12.78 19.81 2.64
CA PHE A 11 14.11 19.29 2.38
C PHE A 11 14.16 18.42 1.12
N VAL A 12 13.23 17.48 0.96
CA VAL A 12 13.16 16.62 -0.24
C VAL A 12 12.89 17.45 -1.50
N ARG A 13 11.98 18.40 -1.43
CA ARG A 13 11.66 19.29 -2.55
C ARG A 13 12.87 20.13 -2.97
N HIS A 14 13.63 20.66 -2.01
CA HIS A 14 14.85 21.38 -2.28
C HIS A 14 15.89 20.48 -2.99
N LEU A 15 16.09 19.26 -2.49
CA LEU A 15 17.01 18.32 -3.12
C LEU A 15 16.60 17.95 -4.55
N VAL A 16 15.30 17.79 -4.81
CA VAL A 16 14.79 17.51 -6.18
C VAL A 16 15.09 18.69 -7.12
N GLY A 17 14.82 19.92 -6.69
CA GLY A 17 15.17 21.09 -7.49
C GLY A 17 16.66 21.19 -7.83
N GLU A 18 17.54 20.86 -6.90
CA GLU A 18 18.98 20.80 -7.15
C GLU A 18 19.39 19.66 -8.10
N VAL A 19 18.69 18.51 -8.04
CA VAL A 19 18.87 17.41 -9.01
C VAL A 19 18.46 17.86 -10.40
N GLU A 20 17.29 18.47 -10.56
CA GLU A 20 16.81 18.95 -11.85
C GLU A 20 17.74 20.01 -12.46
N ALA A 21 18.28 20.89 -11.64
CA ALA A 21 19.29 21.86 -12.07
C ALA A 21 20.58 21.18 -12.56
N ALA A 22 21.04 20.15 -11.86
CA ALA A 22 22.23 19.37 -12.24
C ALA A 22 21.98 18.60 -13.57
N GLU A 23 20.79 18.00 -13.72
CA GLU A 23 20.40 17.30 -14.95
C GLU A 23 20.27 18.26 -16.13
N ALA A 24 19.72 19.45 -15.92
CA ALA A 24 19.66 20.51 -16.93
C ALA A 24 21.05 20.98 -17.37
N ALA A 25 22.06 20.87 -16.47
CA ALA A 25 23.47 21.13 -16.79
C ALA A 25 24.19 19.92 -17.42
N GLY A 26 23.47 18.87 -17.80
CA GLY A 26 23.98 17.69 -18.48
C GLY A 26 24.54 16.57 -17.57
N MET A 27 24.36 16.66 -16.26
CA MET A 27 24.83 15.64 -15.30
C MET A 27 23.76 14.55 -15.16
N THR A 28 23.99 13.38 -15.75
CA THR A 28 23.01 12.26 -15.71
C THR A 28 23.46 11.10 -14.82
N ALA A 29 24.74 10.99 -14.56
CA ALA A 29 25.27 9.91 -13.71
C ALA A 29 25.08 10.24 -12.22
N PRO A 30 24.59 9.30 -11.38
CA PRO A 30 24.37 9.54 -9.96
C PRO A 30 25.63 10.01 -9.21
N GLN A 31 26.81 9.56 -9.61
CA GLN A 31 28.08 10.02 -9.02
C GLN A 31 28.36 11.49 -9.36
N ALA A 32 28.13 11.92 -10.60
CA ALA A 32 28.35 13.31 -11.01
C ALA A 32 27.39 14.27 -10.25
N ILE A 33 26.13 13.88 -10.06
CA ILE A 33 25.16 14.64 -9.27
C ILE A 33 25.58 14.69 -7.79
N ALA A 34 26.05 13.58 -7.23
CA ALA A 34 26.58 13.53 -5.86
C ALA A 34 27.78 14.46 -5.66
N ASP A 35 28.71 14.48 -6.60
CA ASP A 35 29.88 15.35 -6.55
C ASP A 35 29.49 16.83 -6.67
N HIS A 36 28.53 17.15 -7.52
CA HIS A 36 27.97 18.49 -7.63
C HIS A 36 27.32 18.97 -6.32
N PHE A 37 26.52 18.11 -5.67
CA PHE A 37 25.91 18.40 -4.37
C PHE A 37 26.97 18.64 -3.30
N ASN A 38 27.98 17.79 -3.26
CA ASN A 38 29.10 17.93 -2.32
C ASN A 38 29.90 19.21 -2.53
N ALA A 39 30.09 19.63 -3.78
CA ALA A 39 30.76 20.89 -4.13
C ALA A 39 29.96 22.12 -3.68
N LYS A 40 28.61 22.03 -3.73
CA LYS A 40 27.68 23.06 -3.23
C LYS A 40 27.46 23.00 -1.70
N GLY A 41 28.07 22.06 -0.99
CA GLY A 41 27.83 21.88 0.45
C GLY A 41 26.46 21.29 0.79
N VAL A 42 25.73 20.76 -0.19
CA VAL A 42 24.44 20.11 0.02
C VAL A 42 24.67 18.72 0.61
N THR A 43 24.20 18.50 1.83
CA THR A 43 24.39 17.23 2.54
C THR A 43 23.13 16.38 2.55
N THR A 44 23.28 15.10 2.88
CA THR A 44 22.13 14.23 3.20
C THR A 44 21.43 14.73 4.46
N ARG A 45 20.20 14.28 4.72
CA ARG A 45 19.45 14.64 5.94
C ARG A 45 20.20 14.35 7.26
N LYS A 46 21.17 13.41 7.23
CA LYS A 46 22.03 13.09 8.38
C LYS A 46 23.33 13.90 8.39
N GLY A 47 23.43 14.97 7.61
CA GLY A 47 24.62 15.82 7.49
C GLY A 47 25.81 15.16 6.81
N ARG A 48 25.63 14.04 6.11
CA ARG A 48 26.72 13.31 5.44
C ARG A 48 26.88 13.77 3.99
N ARG A 49 28.09 13.60 3.45
CA ARG A 49 28.35 13.80 2.01
C ARG A 49 27.61 12.76 1.18
N TRP A 50 27.22 13.15 -0.02
CA TRP A 50 26.60 12.26 -0.99
C TRP A 50 27.65 11.35 -1.63
N THR A 51 27.25 10.11 -1.93
CA THR A 51 28.01 9.17 -2.78
C THR A 51 27.11 8.81 -3.96
N GLY A 52 27.68 8.28 -5.05
CA GLY A 52 26.88 7.80 -6.18
C GLY A 52 25.80 6.80 -5.76
N ALA A 53 26.11 5.91 -4.83
CA ALA A 53 25.13 4.93 -4.31
C ALA A 53 23.98 5.58 -3.52
N THR A 54 24.27 6.55 -2.65
CA THR A 54 23.23 7.28 -1.91
C THR A 54 22.41 8.20 -2.82
N MET A 55 23.03 8.78 -3.84
CA MET A 55 22.36 9.57 -4.86
C MET A 55 21.45 8.70 -5.72
N ALA A 56 21.89 7.55 -6.19
CA ALA A 56 21.07 6.60 -6.95
C ALA A 56 19.82 6.18 -6.15
N LYS A 57 19.98 5.86 -4.86
CA LYS A 57 18.85 5.56 -3.98
C LYS A 57 17.89 6.75 -3.82
N PHE A 58 18.40 7.96 -3.71
CA PHE A 58 17.57 9.16 -3.64
C PHE A 58 16.81 9.38 -4.93
N LEU A 59 17.47 9.32 -6.09
CA LEU A 59 16.85 9.52 -7.41
C LEU A 59 15.71 8.54 -7.71
N THR A 60 15.77 7.34 -7.16
CA THR A 60 14.74 6.31 -7.30
C THR A 60 13.74 6.28 -6.15
N SER A 61 13.91 7.13 -5.14
CA SER A 61 13.04 7.13 -3.96
C SER A 61 11.66 7.69 -4.25
N PRO A 62 10.59 7.16 -3.63
CA PRO A 62 9.24 7.70 -3.77
C PRO A 62 9.15 9.18 -3.37
N GLY A 63 9.99 9.62 -2.42
CA GLY A 63 10.06 11.01 -1.98
C GLY A 63 10.59 11.93 -3.08
N ALA A 64 11.68 11.55 -3.76
CA ALA A 64 12.23 12.34 -4.85
C ALA A 64 11.29 12.35 -6.07
N ASN A 65 10.74 11.18 -6.44
CA ASN A 65 9.84 11.07 -7.60
C ASN A 65 8.54 11.89 -7.45
N ARG A 66 8.11 12.13 -6.21
CA ARG A 66 6.91 12.96 -5.94
C ARG A 66 7.08 14.44 -6.35
N TYR A 67 8.30 14.94 -6.36
CA TYR A 67 8.60 16.37 -6.57
C TYR A 67 9.37 16.66 -7.86
N ARG A 68 9.68 15.63 -8.66
CA ARG A 68 10.23 15.85 -10.01
C ARG A 68 9.15 16.43 -10.91
N SER A 69 9.47 17.50 -11.63
CA SER A 69 8.55 18.11 -12.58
C SER A 69 8.21 17.13 -13.72
N ASP A 70 6.92 16.98 -14.01
CA ASP A 70 6.40 16.08 -15.04
C ASP A 70 6.87 16.44 -16.47
N GLU A 71 7.54 17.59 -16.67
CA GLU A 71 7.99 18.05 -17.98
C GLU A 71 9.16 17.26 -18.58
N LYS A 72 9.84 16.39 -17.81
CA LYS A 72 10.94 15.55 -18.33
C LYS A 72 10.62 14.07 -18.47
N ALA A 73 9.42 13.65 -18.14
CA ALA A 73 8.87 12.41 -18.65
C ALA A 73 8.40 12.66 -20.08
N GLY A 74 9.33 13.00 -20.97
CA GLY A 74 9.09 12.92 -22.41
C GLY A 74 8.54 11.52 -22.68
N PRO A 75 7.53 11.37 -23.56
CA PRO A 75 6.91 10.08 -23.82
C PRO A 75 7.98 9.16 -24.41
N THR A 76 8.56 8.30 -23.61
CA THR A 76 9.06 7.05 -24.15
C THR A 76 7.82 6.25 -24.54
N VAL A 77 7.21 6.69 -25.61
CA VAL A 77 6.32 5.88 -26.43
C VAL A 77 7.17 4.71 -26.91
N LYS A 78 7.23 3.66 -26.15
CA LYS A 78 7.37 2.34 -26.73
C LYS A 78 6.08 2.11 -27.51
N LYS A 79 6.08 2.54 -28.76
CA LYS A 79 5.08 2.15 -29.76
C LYS A 79 4.93 0.62 -29.71
N GLY A 80 3.70 0.17 -29.54
CA GLY A 80 3.27 -1.14 -29.97
C GLY A 80 3.31 -2.23 -28.93
N GLY A 81 2.59 -2.10 -27.81
CA GLY A 81 1.91 -3.24 -27.23
C GLY A 81 0.53 -3.31 -27.86
N ASN A 82 0.28 -4.31 -28.69
CA ASN A 82 -1.04 -4.63 -29.20
C ASN A 82 -1.97 -4.83 -27.98
N PRO A 83 -3.10 -4.08 -27.83
CA PRO A 83 -4.01 -4.23 -26.70
C PRO A 83 -4.67 -5.63 -26.63
N ASP A 84 -4.48 -6.47 -27.63
CA ASP A 84 -5.03 -7.83 -27.73
C ASP A 84 -4.03 -8.95 -27.37
N LYS A 85 -2.85 -8.66 -26.83
CA LYS A 85 -2.03 -9.73 -26.25
C LYS A 85 -2.49 -9.94 -24.81
N PRO A 86 -3.11 -11.10 -24.48
CA PRO A 86 -3.39 -11.45 -23.09
C PRO A 86 -2.06 -11.42 -22.34
N SER A 87 -2.01 -10.68 -21.23
CA SER A 87 -0.90 -10.72 -20.31
C SER A 87 -0.64 -12.20 -20.01
N LYS A 88 0.60 -12.67 -20.16
CA LYS A 88 0.95 -14.07 -19.97
C LYS A 88 0.48 -14.49 -18.58
N VAL A 89 -0.52 -15.36 -18.52
CA VAL A 89 -1.04 -15.87 -17.25
C VAL A 89 0.12 -16.49 -16.48
N LEU A 90 0.36 -16.00 -15.28
CA LEU A 90 1.41 -16.50 -14.41
C LEU A 90 1.02 -17.88 -13.88
N ASP A 91 1.94 -18.83 -13.93
CA ASP A 91 1.75 -20.14 -13.34
C ASP A 91 1.82 -20.09 -11.79
N LYS A 92 1.42 -21.16 -11.15
CA LYS A 92 1.40 -21.26 -9.68
C LYS A 92 2.77 -21.05 -9.03
N ALA A 93 3.86 -21.43 -9.71
CA ALA A 93 5.21 -21.26 -9.16
C ALA A 93 5.63 -19.79 -9.16
N HIS A 94 5.32 -19.06 -10.24
CA HIS A 94 5.54 -17.62 -10.32
C HIS A 94 4.72 -16.85 -9.28
N LEU A 95 3.44 -17.20 -9.11
CA LEU A 95 2.58 -16.56 -8.10
C LEU A 95 3.11 -16.76 -6.68
N ARG A 96 3.50 -18.00 -6.32
CA ARG A 96 4.12 -18.28 -5.02
C ARG A 96 5.42 -17.51 -4.82
N ARG A 97 6.23 -17.36 -5.86
CA ARG A 97 7.47 -16.59 -5.81
C ARG A 97 7.20 -15.11 -5.56
N ILE A 98 6.22 -14.52 -6.23
CA ILE A 98 5.81 -13.12 -6.04
C ILE A 98 5.36 -12.91 -4.59
N SER A 99 4.51 -13.78 -4.06
CA SER A 99 4.07 -13.71 -2.68
C SER A 99 5.23 -13.84 -1.70
N ALA A 100 6.10 -14.84 -1.87
CA ALA A 100 7.25 -15.07 -1.01
C ALA A 100 8.24 -13.90 -1.00
N ILE A 101 8.48 -13.25 -2.14
CA ILE A 101 9.32 -12.06 -2.24
C ILE A 101 8.71 -10.91 -1.44
N THR A 102 7.41 -10.66 -1.59
CA THR A 102 6.69 -9.59 -0.90
C THR A 102 6.67 -9.81 0.62
N ILE A 103 6.33 -11.02 1.05
CA ILE A 103 6.35 -11.41 2.47
C ILE A 103 7.76 -11.26 3.06
N GLY A 104 8.78 -11.77 2.37
CA GLY A 104 10.17 -11.67 2.80
C GLY A 104 10.69 -10.24 2.84
N HIS A 105 10.15 -9.33 2.01
CA HIS A 105 10.45 -7.91 2.15
C HIS A 105 9.96 -7.38 3.50
N TYR A 106 8.70 -7.63 3.86
CA TYR A 106 8.12 -7.16 5.12
C TYR A 106 8.76 -7.80 6.35
N ASP A 107 9.18 -9.06 6.27
CA ASP A 107 9.98 -9.68 7.34
C ASP A 107 11.29 -8.92 7.60
N ARG A 108 11.95 -8.44 6.55
CA ARG A 108 13.23 -7.71 6.67
C ARG A 108 13.11 -6.29 7.20
N VAL A 109 11.97 -5.64 6.99
CA VAL A 109 11.78 -4.22 7.31
C VAL A 109 10.76 -3.98 8.41
N ALA A 110 10.40 -5.00 9.19
CA ALA A 110 9.27 -4.97 10.10
C ALA A 110 9.35 -3.81 11.13
N GLU A 111 10.49 -3.63 11.77
CA GLU A 111 10.72 -2.55 12.75
C GLU A 111 10.69 -1.18 12.10
N ASP A 112 11.40 -1.00 10.97
CA ASP A 112 11.44 0.27 10.24
C ASP A 112 10.03 0.63 9.71
N TYR A 113 9.26 -0.37 9.28
CA TYR A 113 7.88 -0.18 8.85
C TYR A 113 6.99 0.29 10.00
N TRP A 114 7.10 -0.35 11.17
CA TRP A 114 6.36 0.05 12.36
C TRP A 114 6.66 1.49 12.77
N ASP A 115 7.94 1.84 12.87
CA ASP A 115 8.37 3.19 13.23
C ASP A 115 7.90 4.24 12.22
N GLY A 116 7.81 3.87 10.94
CA GLY A 116 7.32 4.75 9.88
C GLY A 116 5.81 4.90 9.80
N THR A 117 5.03 3.94 10.32
CA THR A 117 3.57 3.88 10.03
C THR A 117 2.67 3.91 11.25
N ARG A 118 3.16 3.62 12.45
CA ARG A 118 2.35 3.53 13.68
C ARG A 118 1.54 4.80 13.99
N GLU A 119 2.08 5.97 13.63
CA GLU A 119 1.45 7.27 13.88
C GLU A 119 0.63 7.80 12.68
N HIS A 120 0.42 6.99 11.63
CA HIS A 120 -0.39 7.42 10.50
C HIS A 120 -1.85 7.56 10.92
N ASP A 121 -2.43 8.72 10.65
CA ASP A 121 -3.85 8.94 10.86
C ASP A 121 -4.67 8.21 9.79
N VAL A 122 -5.43 7.21 10.23
CA VAL A 122 -6.37 6.43 9.43
C VAL A 122 -7.79 6.48 10.02
N SER A 123 -8.07 7.44 10.88
CA SER A 123 -9.37 7.61 11.54
C SER A 123 -10.55 7.66 10.57
N GLN A 124 -10.37 8.30 9.41
CA GLN A 124 -11.38 8.33 8.35
C GLN A 124 -11.71 6.91 7.82
N ASN A 125 -10.71 6.02 7.73
CA ASN A 125 -10.92 4.64 7.29
C ASN A 125 -11.73 3.85 8.32
N TYR A 126 -11.38 3.99 9.63
CA TYR A 126 -12.13 3.36 10.70
C TYR A 126 -13.58 3.83 10.73
N ALA A 127 -13.81 5.14 10.66
CA ALA A 127 -15.16 5.72 10.66
C ALA A 127 -16.00 5.20 9.47
N ALA A 128 -15.43 5.20 8.27
CA ALA A 128 -16.12 4.71 7.08
C ALA A 128 -16.45 3.21 7.15
N PHE A 129 -15.54 2.41 7.69
CA PHE A 129 -15.74 0.97 7.86
C PHE A 129 -16.80 0.66 8.92
N LEU A 130 -16.60 1.15 10.15
CA LEU A 130 -17.47 0.82 11.28
C LEU A 130 -18.89 1.35 11.10
N SER A 131 -19.05 2.55 10.50
CA SER A 131 -20.39 3.09 10.22
C SER A 131 -21.17 2.30 9.16
N ALA A 132 -20.49 1.52 8.34
CA ALA A 132 -21.12 0.69 7.34
C ALA A 132 -21.58 -0.68 7.87
N ILE A 133 -21.04 -1.16 9.00
CA ILE A 133 -21.46 -2.45 9.58
C ILE A 133 -22.81 -2.27 10.25
N GLU A 134 -23.75 -3.14 9.89
CA GLU A 134 -25.10 -3.17 10.46
C GLU A 134 -25.15 -4.09 11.70
N GLY A 135 -26.04 -3.80 12.65
CA GLY A 135 -26.22 -4.60 13.85
C GLY A 135 -25.70 -3.94 15.11
N ASN A 136 -25.51 -4.74 16.16
CA ASN A 136 -25.10 -4.28 17.48
C ASN A 136 -23.67 -4.74 17.80
N HIS A 137 -22.93 -3.91 18.52
CA HIS A 137 -21.64 -4.25 19.10
C HIS A 137 -21.71 -5.46 20.07
N PRO A 138 -20.64 -6.24 20.22
CA PRO A 138 -19.38 -6.17 19.49
C PRO A 138 -19.46 -6.77 18.10
N PHE A 139 -18.68 -6.25 17.14
CA PHE A 139 -18.54 -6.84 15.80
C PHE A 139 -17.36 -7.82 15.75
N SER A 140 -17.49 -8.90 14.97
CA SER A 140 -16.39 -9.79 14.61
C SER A 140 -15.69 -9.22 13.36
N ILE A 141 -14.43 -8.81 13.47
CA ILE A 141 -13.68 -8.09 12.44
C ILE A 141 -12.42 -8.86 12.06
N LEU A 142 -12.22 -9.07 10.76
CA LEU A 142 -10.93 -9.53 10.21
C LEU A 142 -10.12 -8.34 9.74
N ASP A 143 -8.94 -8.13 10.30
CA ASP A 143 -7.93 -7.19 9.79
C ASP A 143 -6.99 -7.95 8.84
N LEU A 144 -7.21 -7.76 7.52
CA LEU A 144 -6.53 -8.47 6.46
C LEU A 144 -5.26 -7.75 6.02
N GLY A 145 -4.11 -8.36 6.29
CA GLY A 145 -2.81 -7.69 6.18
C GLY A 145 -2.61 -6.73 7.34
N CYS A 146 -2.79 -7.25 8.56
CA CYS A 146 -2.82 -6.44 9.78
C CYS A 146 -1.48 -5.78 10.12
N GLY A 147 -0.39 -6.18 9.43
CA GLY A 147 0.94 -5.67 9.73
C GLY A 147 1.31 -5.84 11.20
N PRO A 148 1.99 -4.86 11.81
CA PRO A 148 2.37 -4.91 13.23
C PRO A 148 1.22 -4.76 14.23
N GLY A 149 -0.05 -4.66 13.79
CA GLY A 149 -1.23 -4.76 14.66
C GLY A 149 -1.84 -3.43 15.14
N ARG A 150 -1.49 -2.28 14.51
CA ARG A 150 -2.08 -0.97 14.87
C ARG A 150 -3.60 -0.99 14.75
N ASP A 151 -4.12 -1.48 13.64
CA ASP A 151 -5.56 -1.46 13.33
C ASP A 151 -6.30 -2.49 14.22
N LEU A 152 -5.69 -3.65 14.49
CA LEU A 152 -6.19 -4.63 15.46
C LEU A 152 -6.34 -4.04 16.87
N GLN A 153 -5.30 -3.35 17.37
CA GLN A 153 -5.35 -2.72 18.67
C GLN A 153 -6.45 -1.67 18.75
N HIS A 154 -6.68 -0.93 17.66
CA HIS A 154 -7.75 0.04 17.58
C HIS A 154 -9.13 -0.62 17.73
N PHE A 155 -9.43 -1.66 16.93
CA PHE A 155 -10.72 -2.35 16.99
C PHE A 155 -10.95 -3.01 18.36
N ARG A 156 -9.92 -3.64 18.92
CA ARG A 156 -10.00 -4.20 20.27
C ARG A 156 -10.28 -3.13 21.33
N SER A 157 -9.65 -1.96 21.25
CA SER A 157 -9.87 -0.87 22.21
C SER A 157 -11.31 -0.32 22.19
N LEU A 158 -12.02 -0.50 21.07
CA LEU A 158 -13.44 -0.18 20.92
C LEU A 158 -14.35 -1.34 21.39
N GLY A 159 -13.79 -2.45 21.87
CA GLY A 159 -14.55 -3.59 22.38
C GLY A 159 -15.01 -4.58 21.32
N HIS A 160 -14.47 -4.51 20.08
CA HIS A 160 -14.77 -5.48 19.01
C HIS A 160 -13.93 -6.76 19.16
N ASP A 161 -14.44 -7.86 18.61
CA ASP A 161 -13.72 -9.12 18.45
C ASP A 161 -12.91 -9.08 17.15
N ALA A 162 -11.61 -8.73 17.27
CA ALA A 162 -10.73 -8.53 16.14
C ALA A 162 -9.74 -9.68 15.98
N THR A 163 -9.70 -10.26 14.78
CA THR A 163 -8.72 -11.26 14.35
C THR A 163 -7.85 -10.69 13.26
N GLY A 164 -6.52 -10.83 13.36
CA GLY A 164 -5.58 -10.44 12.32
C GLY A 164 -5.23 -11.56 11.36
N LEU A 165 -4.83 -11.19 10.15
CA LEU A 165 -4.16 -12.10 9.22
C LEU A 165 -3.01 -11.37 8.54
N ASP A 166 -1.82 -11.97 8.55
CA ASP A 166 -0.66 -11.46 7.80
C ASP A 166 0.24 -12.59 7.33
N GLY A 167 0.93 -12.38 6.21
CA GLY A 167 1.89 -13.33 5.65
C GLY A 167 3.28 -13.24 6.29
N SER A 168 3.66 -12.09 6.83
CA SER A 168 4.95 -11.87 7.47
C SER A 168 4.95 -12.43 8.89
N LYS A 169 5.88 -13.35 9.18
CA LYS A 169 6.03 -13.93 10.52
C LYS A 169 6.44 -12.88 11.56
N GLU A 170 7.23 -11.90 11.16
CA GLU A 170 7.65 -10.79 12.03
C GLU A 170 6.47 -9.91 12.38
N PHE A 171 5.64 -9.52 11.39
CA PHE A 171 4.41 -8.78 11.65
C PHE A 171 3.44 -9.55 12.54
N VAL A 172 3.26 -10.84 12.29
CA VAL A 172 2.39 -11.69 13.13
C VAL A 172 2.85 -11.69 14.60
N ALA A 173 4.16 -11.81 14.83
CA ALA A 173 4.72 -11.76 16.18
C ALA A 173 4.50 -10.38 16.83
N MET A 174 4.79 -9.30 16.11
CA MET A 174 4.57 -7.92 16.59
C MET A 174 3.09 -7.65 16.87
N ALA A 175 2.19 -8.04 15.96
CA ALA A 175 0.76 -7.81 16.07
C ALA A 175 0.16 -8.52 17.30
N ARG A 176 0.55 -9.78 17.54
CA ARG A 176 0.13 -10.53 18.75
C ARG A 176 0.62 -9.85 20.02
N ALA A 177 1.88 -9.45 20.06
CA ALA A 177 2.46 -8.78 21.22
C ALA A 177 1.82 -7.42 21.49
N TYR A 178 1.55 -6.64 20.45
CA TYR A 178 1.03 -5.28 20.57
C TYR A 178 -0.48 -5.24 20.83
N SER A 179 -1.27 -6.01 20.08
CA SER A 179 -2.73 -5.97 20.17
C SER A 179 -3.29 -6.97 21.19
N GLY A 180 -2.60 -8.08 21.45
CA GLY A 180 -3.11 -9.23 22.23
C GLY A 180 -4.28 -9.94 21.55
N CYS A 181 -4.55 -9.68 20.26
CA CYS A 181 -5.55 -10.38 19.48
C CYS A 181 -5.01 -11.69 18.89
N GLU A 182 -5.92 -12.55 18.43
CA GLU A 182 -5.54 -13.67 17.57
C GLU A 182 -5.02 -13.14 16.25
N VAL A 183 -3.92 -13.72 15.73
CA VAL A 183 -3.37 -13.38 14.40
C VAL A 183 -3.03 -14.66 13.66
N LEU A 184 -3.64 -14.83 12.49
CA LEU A 184 -3.42 -15.96 11.59
C LEU A 184 -2.19 -15.67 10.72
N HIS A 185 -1.20 -16.57 10.76
CA HIS A 185 -0.04 -16.49 9.86
C HIS A 185 -0.36 -17.18 8.55
N GLN A 186 -0.85 -16.45 7.55
CA GLN A 186 -1.30 -17.00 6.26
C GLN A 186 -0.98 -16.07 5.11
N ASP A 187 -0.61 -16.66 3.96
CA ASP A 187 -0.49 -15.97 2.68
C ASP A 187 -1.88 -15.71 2.08
N PHE A 188 -2.12 -14.52 1.51
CA PHE A 188 -3.37 -14.17 0.82
C PHE A 188 -3.74 -15.14 -0.30
N LEU A 189 -2.72 -15.74 -0.94
CA LEU A 189 -2.94 -16.73 -1.99
C LEU A 189 -3.29 -18.13 -1.45
N ALA A 190 -3.28 -18.34 -0.14
CA ALA A 190 -3.56 -19.63 0.49
C ALA A 190 -4.41 -19.52 1.76
N MET A 191 -5.27 -18.50 1.83
CA MET A 191 -6.11 -18.27 3.00
C MET A 191 -7.11 -19.39 3.26
N VAL A 192 -7.15 -19.81 4.52
CA VAL A 192 -8.19 -20.70 5.08
C VAL A 192 -8.92 -19.91 6.16
N LEU A 193 -10.12 -19.45 5.86
CA LEU A 193 -10.96 -18.66 6.75
C LEU A 193 -12.31 -19.35 6.97
N PRO A 194 -12.92 -19.20 8.14
CA PRO A 194 -14.26 -19.73 8.41
C PRO A 194 -15.30 -19.05 7.50
N GLU A 195 -16.38 -19.74 7.20
CA GLU A 195 -17.50 -19.18 6.42
C GLU A 195 -18.46 -18.44 7.32
N SER A 196 -19.07 -17.37 6.78
CA SER A 196 -20.10 -16.58 7.46
C SER A 196 -19.75 -16.18 8.91
N HIS A 197 -18.52 -15.76 9.13
CA HIS A 197 -17.97 -15.56 10.48
C HIS A 197 -17.81 -14.09 10.85
N PHE A 198 -17.31 -13.25 9.92
CA PHE A 198 -17.01 -11.85 10.21
C PHE A 198 -18.15 -10.92 9.81
N ASP A 199 -18.40 -9.91 10.65
CA ASP A 199 -19.29 -8.79 10.32
C ASP A 199 -18.61 -7.83 9.34
N GLY A 200 -17.27 -7.74 9.41
CA GLY A 200 -16.49 -6.92 8.51
C GLY A 200 -15.07 -7.44 8.27
N VAL A 201 -14.56 -7.16 7.08
CA VAL A 201 -13.14 -7.34 6.70
C VAL A 201 -12.54 -5.97 6.45
N PHE A 202 -11.46 -5.65 7.16
CA PHE A 202 -10.72 -4.41 7.01
C PHE A 202 -9.39 -4.70 6.30
N ALA A 203 -9.25 -4.28 5.04
CA ALA A 203 -8.08 -4.49 4.20
C ALA A 203 -7.39 -3.14 3.92
N ASN A 204 -6.72 -2.60 4.93
CA ASN A 204 -6.10 -1.29 4.87
C ASN A 204 -4.66 -1.38 4.36
N ALA A 205 -4.41 -0.98 3.12
CA ALA A 205 -3.11 -1.01 2.48
C ALA A 205 -2.51 -2.43 2.33
N SER A 206 -3.34 -3.40 1.94
CA SER A 206 -2.91 -4.80 1.86
C SER A 206 -3.21 -5.47 0.51
N LEU A 207 -4.42 -5.37 -0.03
CA LEU A 207 -4.85 -6.14 -1.22
C LEU A 207 -4.12 -5.75 -2.52
N PHE A 208 -3.50 -4.60 -2.59
CA PHE A 208 -2.67 -4.24 -3.75
C PHE A 208 -1.39 -5.08 -3.90
N HIS A 209 -1.09 -5.93 -2.93
CA HIS A 209 -0.02 -6.93 -3.02
C HIS A 209 -0.46 -8.26 -3.66
N VAL A 210 -1.75 -8.40 -3.96
CA VAL A 210 -2.29 -9.56 -4.65
C VAL A 210 -2.18 -9.36 -6.16
N PRO A 211 -1.57 -10.31 -6.91
CA PRO A 211 -1.59 -10.28 -8.38
C PRO A 211 -3.02 -10.18 -8.93
N SER A 212 -3.23 -9.34 -9.96
CA SER A 212 -4.57 -9.08 -10.49
C SER A 212 -5.29 -10.35 -10.92
N GLN A 213 -4.58 -11.33 -11.46
CA GLN A 213 -5.17 -12.62 -11.83
C GLN A 213 -5.69 -13.44 -10.64
N GLU A 214 -5.21 -13.19 -9.42
CA GLU A 214 -5.64 -13.87 -8.20
C GLU A 214 -6.70 -13.07 -7.40
N LEU A 215 -6.90 -11.78 -7.71
CA LEU A 215 -7.90 -10.95 -7.06
C LEU A 215 -9.31 -11.58 -7.07
N PRO A 216 -9.82 -12.15 -8.20
CA PRO A 216 -11.14 -12.77 -8.19
C PRO A 216 -11.26 -13.88 -7.14
N ARG A 217 -10.26 -14.73 -7.02
CA ARG A 217 -10.25 -15.85 -6.07
C ARG A 217 -10.13 -15.37 -4.63
N VAL A 218 -9.25 -14.38 -4.37
CA VAL A 218 -9.08 -13.79 -3.05
C VAL A 218 -10.36 -13.08 -2.61
N LEU A 219 -10.94 -12.23 -3.45
CA LEU A 219 -12.18 -11.51 -3.16
C LEU A 219 -13.36 -12.46 -2.94
N LEU A 220 -13.47 -13.53 -3.72
CA LEU A 220 -14.48 -14.58 -3.49
C LEU A 220 -14.30 -15.25 -2.13
N LYS A 221 -13.04 -15.53 -1.71
CA LYS A 221 -12.80 -16.08 -0.37
C LYS A 221 -13.21 -15.09 0.74
N LEU A 222 -12.98 -13.79 0.54
CA LEU A 222 -13.44 -12.76 1.47
C LEU A 222 -14.97 -12.64 1.51
N SER A 223 -15.66 -12.80 0.37
CA SER A 223 -17.12 -12.78 0.37
C SER A 223 -17.73 -13.97 1.14
N THR A 224 -17.13 -15.16 1.02
CA THR A 224 -17.64 -16.35 1.75
C THR A 224 -17.37 -16.31 3.24
N THR A 225 -16.35 -15.59 3.72
CA THR A 225 -16.05 -15.48 5.15
C THR A 225 -16.90 -14.43 5.87
N LEU A 226 -17.50 -13.49 5.12
CA LEU A 226 -18.40 -12.50 5.65
C LEU A 226 -19.78 -13.09 5.94
N LYS A 227 -20.42 -12.63 7.01
CA LYS A 227 -21.84 -12.85 7.28
C LYS A 227 -22.70 -12.18 6.20
N SER A 228 -23.99 -12.56 6.12
CA SER A 228 -24.94 -11.85 5.27
C SER A 228 -24.91 -10.34 5.56
N ARG A 229 -24.86 -9.53 4.51
CA ARG A 229 -24.70 -8.06 4.56
C ARG A 229 -23.40 -7.56 5.20
N GLY A 230 -22.40 -8.45 5.41
CA GLY A 230 -21.10 -8.09 5.93
C GLY A 230 -20.38 -7.07 5.04
N VAL A 231 -19.42 -6.37 5.62
CA VAL A 231 -18.74 -5.21 5.00
C VAL A 231 -17.29 -5.54 4.68
N LEU A 232 -16.86 -5.18 3.46
CA LEU A 232 -15.46 -5.16 3.07
C LEU A 232 -14.98 -3.71 2.93
N PHE A 233 -13.97 -3.34 3.68
CA PHE A 233 -13.23 -2.08 3.49
C PHE A 233 -11.90 -2.35 2.82
N CYS A 234 -11.56 -1.55 1.80
CA CYS A 234 -10.24 -1.59 1.17
C CYS A 234 -9.66 -0.18 1.02
N SER A 235 -8.38 -0.04 1.31
CA SER A 235 -7.61 1.16 0.98
C SER A 235 -6.36 0.76 0.19
N ASN A 236 -6.28 1.16 -1.07
CA ASN A 236 -5.20 0.80 -1.98
C ASN A 236 -4.57 2.04 -2.62
N PRO A 237 -3.27 2.01 -2.95
CA PRO A 237 -2.67 3.04 -3.78
C PRO A 237 -3.34 3.06 -5.16
N ARG A 238 -3.57 4.26 -5.69
CA ARG A 238 -4.15 4.45 -7.02
C ARG A 238 -3.11 4.27 -8.11
N GLY A 239 -3.54 3.75 -9.26
CA GLY A 239 -2.73 3.69 -10.47
C GLY A 239 -3.56 3.61 -11.74
N ASN A 240 -2.92 3.23 -12.83
CA ASN A 240 -3.51 3.13 -14.17
C ASN A 240 -3.53 1.66 -14.63
N ASN A 241 -3.92 0.75 -13.75
CA ASN A 241 -4.01 -0.70 -14.03
C ASN A 241 -2.65 -1.33 -14.35
N GLU A 242 -1.65 -0.99 -13.56
CA GLU A 242 -0.27 -1.46 -13.72
C GLU A 242 0.14 -2.37 -12.57
N GLU A 243 0.96 -3.36 -12.89
CA GLU A 243 1.54 -4.29 -11.92
C GLU A 243 3.06 -4.24 -12.01
N ARG A 244 3.74 -4.22 -10.86
CA ARG A 244 5.19 -4.15 -10.84
C ARG A 244 5.78 -4.72 -9.55
N LEU A 245 7.02 -5.18 -9.65
CA LEU A 245 7.86 -5.50 -8.51
C LEU A 245 8.74 -4.28 -8.20
N CYS A 246 8.53 -3.64 -7.06
CA CYS A 246 9.28 -2.48 -6.60
C CYS A 246 9.91 -2.79 -5.24
N ASP A 247 11.22 -2.56 -5.10
CA ASP A 247 11.95 -2.74 -3.83
C ASP A 247 11.70 -4.12 -3.18
N ASP A 248 11.76 -5.21 -3.97
CA ASP A 248 11.44 -6.58 -3.56
C ASP A 248 10.00 -6.73 -3.05
N ARG A 249 9.07 -5.93 -3.54
CA ARG A 249 7.68 -5.92 -3.15
C ARG A 249 6.80 -5.82 -4.38
N TYR A 250 5.93 -6.80 -4.58
CA TYR A 250 4.95 -6.75 -5.66
C TYR A 250 3.82 -5.77 -5.33
N SER A 251 3.34 -5.07 -6.34
CA SER A 251 2.22 -4.15 -6.21
C SER A 251 1.39 -4.09 -7.49
N CYS A 252 0.07 -4.12 -7.33
CA CYS A 252 -0.95 -3.96 -8.35
C CYS A 252 -1.68 -2.63 -8.09
N PHE A 253 -1.55 -1.67 -9.01
CA PHE A 253 -2.11 -0.32 -8.88
C PHE A 253 -3.28 -0.17 -9.83
N LEU A 254 -4.49 -0.33 -9.32
CA LEU A 254 -5.72 -0.25 -10.10
C LEU A 254 -6.35 1.15 -10.01
N ASP A 255 -7.03 1.54 -11.10
CA ASP A 255 -7.98 2.64 -11.04
C ASP A 255 -9.30 2.19 -10.37
N LEU A 256 -10.17 3.17 -10.08
CA LEU A 256 -11.43 2.90 -9.40
C LEU A 256 -12.35 1.98 -10.19
N ASP A 257 -12.42 2.17 -11.51
CA ASP A 257 -13.38 1.44 -12.35
C ASP A 257 -12.97 -0.03 -12.50
N THR A 258 -11.68 -0.28 -12.67
CA THR A 258 -11.14 -1.65 -12.70
C THR A 258 -11.28 -2.34 -11.34
N TRP A 259 -11.01 -1.63 -10.24
CA TRP A 259 -11.22 -2.15 -8.89
C TRP A 259 -12.68 -2.53 -8.67
N ARG A 260 -13.63 -1.68 -9.08
CA ARG A 260 -15.07 -1.96 -9.02
C ARG A 260 -15.45 -3.24 -9.76
N GLN A 261 -14.88 -3.48 -10.94
CA GLN A 261 -15.17 -4.69 -11.70
C GLN A 261 -14.79 -5.95 -10.93
N TYR A 262 -13.60 -5.97 -10.32
CA TYR A 262 -13.15 -7.10 -9.51
C TYR A 262 -14.04 -7.36 -8.30
N VAL A 263 -14.37 -6.30 -7.55
CA VAL A 263 -15.13 -6.44 -6.30
C VAL A 263 -16.59 -6.77 -6.56
N ASN A 264 -17.21 -6.15 -7.57
CA ASN A 264 -18.59 -6.49 -7.99
C ASN A 264 -18.70 -7.94 -8.47
N ALA A 265 -17.71 -8.43 -9.23
CA ALA A 265 -17.68 -9.82 -9.70
C ALA A 265 -17.60 -10.85 -8.55
N ALA A 266 -17.14 -10.45 -7.38
CA ALA A 266 -17.11 -11.28 -6.18
C ALA A 266 -18.41 -11.19 -5.33
N GLY A 267 -19.45 -10.52 -5.83
CA GLY A 267 -20.76 -10.44 -5.18
C GLY A 267 -20.95 -9.26 -4.23
N PHE A 268 -20.07 -8.28 -4.27
CA PHE A 268 -20.17 -7.06 -3.48
C PHE A 268 -20.82 -5.93 -4.27
N PHE A 269 -21.46 -4.99 -3.58
CA PHE A 269 -21.89 -3.72 -4.13
C PHE A 269 -21.27 -2.55 -3.35
N GLU A 270 -20.95 -1.48 -4.05
CA GLU A 270 -20.31 -0.31 -3.46
C GLU A 270 -21.27 0.45 -2.55
N VAL A 271 -20.80 0.76 -1.33
CA VAL A 271 -21.50 1.63 -0.39
C VAL A 271 -20.99 3.05 -0.52
N GLN A 272 -19.68 3.22 -0.54
CA GLN A 272 -19.01 4.52 -0.74
C GLN A 272 -17.55 4.34 -1.16
N HIS A 273 -17.00 5.40 -1.71
CA HIS A 273 -15.55 5.54 -1.90
C HIS A 273 -15.10 6.97 -1.63
N PHE A 274 -13.83 7.12 -1.34
CA PHE A 274 -13.19 8.42 -1.18
C PHE A 274 -11.68 8.33 -1.45
N PHE A 275 -11.10 9.49 -1.76
CA PHE A 275 -9.67 9.58 -1.99
C PHE A 275 -8.96 10.22 -0.80
N ARG A 276 -7.69 9.86 -0.58
CA ARG A 276 -6.91 10.29 0.58
C ARG A 276 -5.54 10.84 0.17
N PRO A 277 -4.99 11.82 0.96
CA PRO A 277 -5.62 12.48 2.12
C PRO A 277 -6.79 13.39 1.70
N PRO A 278 -7.76 13.64 2.60
CA PRO A 278 -8.90 14.51 2.29
C PRO A 278 -8.48 15.97 2.12
N GLY A 279 -9.31 16.76 1.42
CA GLY A 279 -9.11 18.20 1.26
C GLY A 279 -8.06 18.61 0.24
N LEU A 280 -7.43 17.68 -0.47
CA LEU A 280 -6.50 17.94 -1.56
C LEU A 280 -7.15 17.71 -2.93
N PRO A 281 -6.63 18.32 -4.00
CA PRO A 281 -7.02 17.96 -5.37
C PRO A 281 -6.81 16.47 -5.66
N CYS A 282 -7.64 15.89 -6.53
CA CYS A 282 -7.63 14.43 -6.80
C CYS A 282 -6.24 13.90 -7.24
N ASN A 283 -5.49 14.67 -8.01
CA ASN A 283 -4.12 14.32 -8.43
C ASN A 283 -3.10 14.27 -7.28
N GLN A 284 -3.45 14.82 -6.12
CA GLN A 284 -2.63 14.79 -4.89
C GLN A 284 -3.17 13.79 -3.85
N GLN A 285 -4.15 12.98 -4.21
CA GLN A 285 -4.76 11.96 -3.37
C GLN A 285 -4.39 10.56 -3.90
N PRO A 286 -3.20 10.03 -3.54
CA PRO A 286 -2.67 8.79 -4.10
C PRO A 286 -3.35 7.52 -3.58
N TRP A 287 -4.28 7.62 -2.65
CA TRP A 287 -4.97 6.49 -2.05
C TRP A 287 -6.46 6.50 -2.41
N LEU A 288 -6.98 5.34 -2.77
CA LEU A 288 -8.39 5.05 -2.96
C LEU A 288 -8.88 4.19 -1.79
N ALA A 289 -9.83 4.71 -1.02
CA ALA A 289 -10.56 3.95 -0.01
C ALA A 289 -11.96 3.63 -0.51
N THR A 290 -12.40 2.40 -0.30
CA THR A 290 -13.69 1.89 -0.77
C THR A 290 -14.36 1.04 0.30
N VAL A 291 -15.66 1.16 0.43
CA VAL A 291 -16.50 0.38 1.32
C VAL A 291 -17.52 -0.39 0.49
N TRP A 292 -17.63 -1.66 0.74
CA TRP A 292 -18.45 -2.61 0.00
C TRP A 292 -19.32 -3.43 0.94
N ARG A 293 -20.44 -3.89 0.46
CA ARG A 293 -21.32 -4.81 1.18
C ARG A 293 -21.57 -6.06 0.36
N ILE A 294 -21.59 -7.22 1.02
CA ILE A 294 -22.00 -8.46 0.36
C ILE A 294 -23.51 -8.45 0.11
N GLY A 295 -23.95 -8.88 -1.07
CA GLY A 295 -25.35 -8.93 -1.47
C GLY A 295 -26.15 -10.05 -0.80
#